data_49d4b5d7992bae6ea1564d25ffb3c841
#
_entry.id   49d4b5d7992bae6ea1564d25ffb3c841
#
_cell.length_a   1.000
_cell.length_b   1.000
_cell.length_c   1.000
_cell.angle_alpha   90.00
_cell.angle_beta   90.00
_cell.angle_gamma   90.00
#
_symmetry.space_group_name_H-M   'P 1'
#
loop_
_entity.id
_entity.type
_entity.pdbx_description
1 polymer ?
#
loop_
_entity_poly.entity_id
_entity_poly.type
_entity_poly.pdbx_seq_one_letter_code
_entity_poly.pdbx_strand_id
1 'polypeptide(L)'
;MKFGFLIDRKNFECSDFSIAPVPDYDEVINCFYESACVSNGWRYGPEKELNKNPNEKRKFKQRGPINCSSFYRVSATHEIKSNSNDDDYLRFLILGYGFLQGLYLTPEGYSYLGRVPYEPGKLNGLFLYGNDYINGMEKVNNFYKSSTQDKRNQLFASIHWFLIGQTYSFEWDRFNAQYMVLDGLYRLSGMKDNNHASRPVELSKKYGIKLPKWAKLDSTGKKSELSKHRNELVHEAKYGGHPIGYSYPSENYSLEFVSFNTKLIAAALGIDTPYLKADPTNRCQWGWDIKT
;
A
#
# COMPACT_ATOMS: atom_id res chain seq x y z
N MET A 1 2.49 18.62 9.03
CA MET A 1 1.30 18.01 8.38
C MET A 1 0.75 16.93 9.28
N LYS A 2 -0.54 16.99 9.65
CA LYS A 2 -1.20 15.94 10.43
C LYS A 2 -1.59 14.77 9.53
N PHE A 3 -1.49 13.54 10.04
CA PHE A 3 -1.80 12.33 9.30
C PHE A 3 -2.32 11.21 10.21
N GLY A 4 -2.87 10.14 9.62
CA GLY A 4 -3.37 8.97 10.33
C GLY A 4 -3.78 7.85 9.36
N PHE A 5 -4.25 6.75 9.87
CA PHE A 5 -4.44 6.41 11.27
C PHE A 5 -3.33 5.47 11.74
N LEU A 6 -2.68 5.76 12.86
CA LEU A 6 -1.64 4.92 13.44
C LEU A 6 -1.92 4.76 14.96
N ILE A 7 -2.19 3.53 15.39
CA ILE A 7 -2.53 3.21 16.79
C ILE A 7 -1.31 3.16 17.71
N ASP A 8 -0.11 2.95 17.15
CA ASP A 8 1.12 2.96 17.94
C ASP A 8 1.56 4.39 18.20
N ARG A 9 1.76 4.74 19.47
CA ARG A 9 2.23 6.08 19.86
C ARG A 9 3.71 6.25 19.51
N LYS A 10 4.00 6.49 18.23
CA LYS A 10 5.35 6.67 17.72
C LYS A 10 5.82 8.11 17.85
N ASN A 11 7.03 8.25 18.38
CA ASN A 11 7.73 9.53 18.45
C ASN A 11 9.20 9.29 18.08
N PHE A 12 9.65 9.88 16.97
CA PHE A 12 11.03 9.72 16.50
C PHE A 12 11.46 10.87 15.59
N GLU A 13 12.77 11.03 15.47
CA GLU A 13 13.41 12.01 14.63
C GLU A 13 14.28 11.33 13.56
N CYS A 14 14.27 11.91 12.38
CA CYS A 14 15.14 11.60 11.26
C CYS A 14 15.96 12.85 10.92
N SER A 15 16.89 12.74 9.97
CA SER A 15 17.80 13.86 9.63
C SER A 15 17.09 15.16 9.24
N ASP A 16 15.90 15.08 8.61
CA ASP A 16 15.23 16.25 8.03
C ASP A 16 13.79 16.45 8.50
N PHE A 17 13.26 15.52 9.29
CA PHE A 17 11.88 15.56 9.76
C PHE A 17 11.73 14.82 11.08
N SER A 18 10.63 15.09 11.77
CA SER A 18 10.21 14.37 12.95
C SER A 18 8.75 13.92 12.83
N ILE A 19 8.42 12.81 13.48
CA ILE A 19 7.06 12.31 13.61
C ILE A 19 6.74 12.22 15.10
N ALA A 20 5.61 12.80 15.51
CA ALA A 20 5.14 12.78 16.89
C ALA A 20 3.61 12.59 16.95
N PRO A 21 3.07 12.02 18.05
CA PRO A 21 1.63 11.98 18.28
C PRO A 21 1.04 13.40 18.32
N VAL A 22 -0.21 13.55 17.85
CA VAL A 22 -0.96 14.81 18.06
C VAL A 22 -1.26 15.02 19.55
N PRO A 23 -1.47 16.26 20.01
CA PRO A 23 -1.74 16.54 21.43
C PRO A 23 -2.95 15.80 21.99
N ASP A 24 -3.99 15.62 21.19
CA ASP A 24 -5.25 14.95 21.50
C ASP A 24 -5.26 13.46 21.11
N TYR A 25 -4.08 12.83 20.98
CA TYR A 25 -3.90 11.46 20.53
C TYR A 25 -4.79 10.45 21.27
N ASP A 26 -4.80 10.49 22.61
CA ASP A 26 -5.55 9.54 23.44
C ASP A 26 -7.06 9.69 23.24
N GLU A 27 -7.54 10.92 23.07
CA GLU A 27 -8.95 11.20 22.78
C GLU A 27 -9.34 10.65 21.38
N VAL A 28 -8.50 10.89 20.38
CA VAL A 28 -8.70 10.37 19.01
C VAL A 28 -8.74 8.83 19.00
N ILE A 29 -7.85 8.17 19.74
CA ILE A 29 -7.82 6.71 19.85
C ILE A 29 -9.08 6.18 20.55
N ASN A 30 -9.51 6.78 21.68
CA ASN A 30 -10.71 6.37 22.39
C ASN A 30 -11.95 6.52 21.50
N CYS A 31 -12.15 7.67 20.86
CA CYS A 31 -13.24 7.88 19.91
C CYS A 31 -13.23 6.89 18.76
N PHE A 32 -12.05 6.48 18.30
CA PHE A 32 -11.92 5.51 17.23
C PHE A 32 -12.42 4.13 17.67
N TYR A 33 -12.03 3.63 18.84
CA TYR A 33 -12.44 2.32 19.34
C TYR A 33 -13.91 2.25 19.74
N GLU A 34 -14.52 3.35 20.11
CA GLU A 34 -15.96 3.46 20.37
C GLU A 34 -16.81 3.43 19.09
N SER A 35 -16.16 3.54 17.92
CA SER A 35 -16.84 3.60 16.64
C SER A 35 -17.34 2.22 16.20
N ALA A 36 -18.63 2.12 15.84
CA ALA A 36 -19.21 0.93 15.20
C ALA A 36 -18.59 0.58 13.82
N CYS A 37 -17.77 1.47 13.28
CA CYS A 37 -17.13 1.29 11.97
C CYS A 37 -15.81 0.51 12.05
N VAL A 38 -15.41 0.03 13.22
CA VAL A 38 -14.14 -0.67 13.45
C VAL A 38 -14.39 -2.15 13.68
N SER A 39 -13.73 -3.01 12.93
CA SER A 39 -13.83 -4.46 13.10
C SER A 39 -12.60 -5.18 12.56
N ASN A 40 -12.06 -6.14 13.32
CA ASN A 40 -10.99 -7.06 12.91
C ASN A 40 -9.76 -6.37 12.28
N GLY A 41 -9.31 -5.25 12.86
CA GLY A 41 -8.17 -4.49 12.34
C GLY A 41 -8.46 -3.64 11.10
N TRP A 42 -9.74 -3.52 10.72
CA TRP A 42 -10.20 -2.69 9.61
C TRP A 42 -11.18 -1.62 10.08
N ARG A 43 -11.02 -0.43 9.54
CA ARG A 43 -12.01 0.64 9.62
C ARG A 43 -12.81 0.68 8.34
N TYR A 44 -14.11 0.59 8.45
CA TYR A 44 -15.07 0.65 7.35
C TYR A 44 -15.66 2.06 7.24
N GLY A 45 -16.18 2.37 6.07
CA GLY A 45 -17.01 3.56 5.89
C GLY A 45 -18.21 3.52 6.85
N PRO A 46 -18.68 4.68 7.35
CA PRO A 46 -19.81 4.73 8.26
C PRO A 46 -21.04 4.12 7.62
N GLU A 47 -21.74 3.27 8.37
CA GLU A 47 -23.04 2.76 7.96
C GLU A 47 -24.04 3.91 7.75
N LYS A 48 -24.80 3.83 6.67
CA LYS A 48 -25.88 4.77 6.36
C LYS A 48 -27.20 4.07 6.52
N GLU A 49 -28.03 4.55 7.43
CA GLU A 49 -29.42 4.11 7.51
C GLU A 49 -30.32 4.98 6.64
N LEU A 50 -31.20 4.33 5.88
CA LEU A 50 -32.27 5.05 5.20
C LEU A 50 -33.27 5.57 6.25
N ASN A 51 -33.53 6.86 6.26
CA ASN A 51 -34.60 7.40 7.09
C ASN A 51 -35.93 6.78 6.67
N LYS A 52 -36.60 6.06 7.60
CA LYS A 52 -37.85 5.36 7.33
C LYS A 52 -39.07 6.28 7.36
N ASN A 53 -38.91 7.57 7.64
CA ASN A 53 -40.01 8.50 7.65
C ASN A 53 -40.44 8.82 6.19
N PRO A 54 -41.66 8.41 5.74
CA PRO A 54 -42.08 8.60 4.35
C PRO A 54 -42.27 10.08 3.95
N ASN A 55 -42.39 10.97 4.94
CA ASN A 55 -42.61 12.41 4.72
C ASN A 55 -41.31 13.21 4.66
N GLU A 56 -40.18 12.60 4.92
CA GLU A 56 -38.88 13.28 4.79
C GLU A 56 -38.17 12.85 3.50
N LYS A 57 -37.57 13.83 2.81
CA LYS A 57 -36.67 13.53 1.68
C LYS A 57 -35.69 12.44 2.15
N ARG A 58 -35.54 11.37 1.37
CA ARG A 58 -34.66 10.22 1.67
C ARG A 58 -33.28 10.72 2.13
N LYS A 59 -33.10 10.86 3.41
CA LYS A 59 -31.83 11.20 4.04
C LYS A 59 -31.25 9.93 4.65
N PHE A 60 -30.00 9.65 4.34
CA PHE A 60 -29.28 8.60 5.05
C PHE A 60 -28.85 9.14 6.42
N LYS A 61 -29.24 8.45 7.48
CA LYS A 61 -28.75 8.71 8.83
C LYS A 61 -27.44 7.97 9.02
N GLN A 62 -26.39 8.69 9.37
CA GLN A 62 -25.10 8.11 9.67
C GLN A 62 -25.15 7.46 11.07
N ARG A 63 -24.79 6.17 11.16
CA ARG A 63 -24.48 5.52 12.42
C ARG A 63 -23.02 5.82 12.78
N GLY A 64 -22.76 6.32 13.96
CA GLY A 64 -21.43 6.58 14.47
C GLY A 64 -21.27 7.95 15.12
N PRO A 65 -20.13 8.24 15.74
CA PRO A 65 -19.88 9.50 16.40
C PRO A 65 -20.11 10.66 15.42
N ILE A 66 -20.78 11.69 15.88
CA ILE A 66 -21.20 12.86 15.09
C ILE A 66 -20.02 13.56 14.38
N ASN A 67 -18.80 13.36 14.88
CA ASN A 67 -17.56 13.90 14.31
C ASN A 67 -16.98 13.10 13.14
N CYS A 68 -17.50 11.91 12.84
CA CYS A 68 -17.22 11.28 11.55
C CYS A 68 -17.97 12.07 10.50
N SER A 69 -17.32 13.03 9.86
CA SER A 69 -17.89 13.77 8.73
C SER A 69 -18.53 12.80 7.73
N SER A 70 -19.50 13.28 6.96
CA SER A 70 -20.33 12.52 6.01
C SER A 70 -19.59 11.61 5.04
N PHE A 71 -18.27 11.67 5.02
CA PHE A 71 -17.40 10.81 4.28
C PHE A 71 -16.44 10.08 5.20
N TYR A 72 -16.07 8.88 4.80
CA TYR A 72 -15.08 8.08 5.40
C TYR A 72 -13.72 8.81 5.38
N ARG A 73 -13.35 9.42 6.49
CA ARG A 73 -12.09 10.16 6.63
C ARG A 73 -11.23 9.54 7.70
N VAL A 74 -9.93 9.65 7.52
CA VAL A 74 -8.95 9.25 8.53
C VAL A 74 -8.79 10.39 9.53
N SER A 75 -8.88 10.06 10.81
CA SER A 75 -8.53 10.98 11.88
C SER A 75 -7.02 11.08 12.00
N ALA A 76 -6.51 12.27 12.25
CA ALA A 76 -5.10 12.45 12.51
C ALA A 76 -4.75 11.88 13.90
N THR A 77 -3.72 11.06 13.94
CA THR A 77 -3.13 10.52 15.18
C THR A 77 -1.72 11.04 15.40
N HIS A 78 -1.06 11.46 14.32
CA HIS A 78 0.32 11.92 14.32
C HIS A 78 0.49 13.19 13.49
N GLU A 79 1.59 13.87 13.74
CA GLU A 79 2.05 14.99 12.95
C GLU A 79 3.47 14.73 12.48
N ILE A 80 3.73 15.01 11.19
CA ILE A 80 5.06 15.08 10.63
C ILE A 80 5.47 16.54 10.47
N LYS A 81 6.67 16.90 10.97
CA LYS A 81 7.27 18.23 10.86
C LYS A 81 8.59 18.15 10.14
N SER A 82 8.85 19.15 9.30
CA SER A 82 10.13 19.33 8.60
C SER A 82 10.38 20.81 8.44
N ASN A 83 11.65 21.17 8.21
CA ASN A 83 12.03 22.52 7.82
C ASN A 83 11.63 22.84 6.37
N SER A 84 11.22 21.84 5.59
CA SER A 84 10.69 22.01 4.25
C SER A 84 9.21 22.37 4.30
N ASN A 85 8.80 23.39 3.52
CA ASN A 85 7.39 23.72 3.29
C ASN A 85 6.80 22.98 2.07
N ASP A 86 7.44 21.89 1.63
CA ASP A 86 7.00 21.07 0.51
C ASP A 86 5.99 20.01 0.96
N ASP A 87 4.73 20.23 0.68
CA ASP A 87 3.62 19.31 1.02
C ASP A 87 3.77 17.97 0.30
N ASP A 88 4.29 17.94 -0.93
CA ASP A 88 4.47 16.69 -1.67
C ASP A 88 5.58 15.84 -1.03
N TYR A 89 6.62 16.49 -0.49
CA TYR A 89 7.63 15.81 0.30
C TYR A 89 7.03 15.15 1.55
N LEU A 90 6.24 15.88 2.33
CA LEU A 90 5.62 15.33 3.53
C LEU A 90 4.65 14.19 3.21
N ARG A 91 3.85 14.32 2.15
CA ARG A 91 2.96 13.25 1.66
C ARG A 91 3.73 12.01 1.26
N PHE A 92 4.86 12.18 0.58
CA PHE A 92 5.72 11.07 0.18
C PHE A 92 6.27 10.32 1.39
N LEU A 93 6.74 11.04 2.42
CA LEU A 93 7.22 10.44 3.66
C LEU A 93 6.11 9.69 4.42
N ILE A 94 4.91 10.26 4.52
CA ILE A 94 3.75 9.62 5.18
C ILE A 94 3.42 8.31 4.48
N LEU A 95 3.32 8.30 3.16
CA LEU A 95 3.00 7.10 2.40
C LEU A 95 4.12 6.05 2.49
N GLY A 96 5.38 6.48 2.44
CA GLY A 96 6.55 5.63 2.65
C GLY A 96 6.54 4.98 4.04
N TYR A 97 6.21 5.74 5.07
CA TYR A 97 6.06 5.21 6.42
C TYR A 97 4.95 4.15 6.49
N GLY A 98 3.83 4.39 5.82
CA GLY A 98 2.76 3.40 5.67
C GLY A 98 3.24 2.09 5.03
N PHE A 99 4.08 2.17 4.00
CA PHE A 99 4.71 1.00 3.39
C PHE A 99 5.61 0.24 4.38
N LEU A 100 6.42 0.95 5.17
CA LEU A 100 7.28 0.32 6.17
C LEU A 100 6.50 -0.34 7.30
N GLN A 101 5.30 0.16 7.62
CA GLN A 101 4.46 -0.37 8.70
C GLN A 101 3.41 -1.39 8.21
N GLY A 102 3.24 -1.58 6.91
CA GLY A 102 2.14 -2.37 6.36
C GLY A 102 0.78 -1.76 6.72
N LEU A 103 0.64 -0.46 6.52
CA LEU A 103 -0.51 0.34 6.91
C LEU A 103 -0.73 1.45 5.89
N TYR A 104 -1.98 1.76 5.55
CA TYR A 104 -2.27 2.88 4.65
C TYR A 104 -2.42 4.18 5.44
N LEU A 105 -1.36 4.97 5.47
CA LEU A 105 -1.31 6.27 6.13
C LEU A 105 -1.53 7.40 5.14
N THR A 106 -2.32 8.38 5.52
CA THR A 106 -2.62 9.55 4.69
C THR A 106 -2.73 10.82 5.50
N PRO A 107 -2.57 11.98 4.86
CA PRO A 107 -2.87 13.26 5.48
C PRO A 107 -4.31 13.35 5.98
N GLU A 108 -4.53 14.12 7.03
CA GLU A 108 -5.85 14.38 7.61
C GLU A 108 -6.84 14.87 6.53
N GLY A 109 -8.07 14.40 6.63
CA GLY A 109 -9.14 14.78 5.72
C GLY A 109 -9.18 14.01 4.40
N TYR A 110 -8.26 13.11 4.14
CA TYR A 110 -8.31 12.25 2.97
C TYR A 110 -9.52 11.29 3.03
N SER A 111 -10.26 11.19 1.94
CA SER A 111 -11.46 10.36 1.86
C SER A 111 -11.17 9.01 1.21
N TYR A 112 -11.78 7.95 1.75
CA TYR A 112 -11.66 6.60 1.19
C TYR A 112 -12.99 6.09 0.69
N LEU A 113 -12.91 5.20 -0.29
CA LEU A 113 -14.01 4.34 -0.70
C LEU A 113 -13.67 2.92 -0.23
N GLY A 114 -14.50 2.35 0.67
CA GLY A 114 -14.30 0.99 1.17
C GLY A 114 -13.74 0.93 2.60
N ARG A 115 -12.65 0.19 2.80
CA ARG A 115 -12.06 -0.06 4.12
C ARG A 115 -10.60 0.33 4.19
N VAL A 116 -10.15 0.70 5.38
CA VAL A 116 -8.75 1.04 5.67
C VAL A 116 -8.28 0.25 6.89
N PRO A 117 -7.10 -0.38 6.84
CA PRO A 117 -6.53 -1.02 8.01
C PRO A 117 -6.07 0.04 9.01
N TYR A 118 -6.19 -0.28 10.30
CA TYR A 118 -5.68 0.57 11.38
C TYR A 118 -4.62 -0.11 12.24
N GLU A 119 -4.49 -1.43 12.13
CA GLU A 119 -3.44 -2.18 12.80
C GLU A 119 -2.20 -2.27 11.90
N PRO A 120 -1.01 -1.94 12.41
CA PRO A 120 0.23 -2.20 11.71
C PRO A 120 0.33 -3.67 11.31
N GLY A 121 0.81 -3.93 10.09
CA GLY A 121 0.90 -5.29 9.59
C GLY A 121 -0.35 -5.88 8.98
N LYS A 122 -1.40 -5.14 8.91
CA LYS A 122 -2.63 -5.62 8.27
C LYS A 122 -2.51 -5.73 6.75
N LEU A 123 -1.72 -4.86 6.15
CA LEU A 123 -1.29 -4.98 4.76
C LEU A 123 0.12 -5.56 4.70
N ASN A 124 0.47 -6.15 3.58
CA ASN A 124 1.86 -6.41 3.30
C ASN A 124 2.61 -5.07 3.21
N GLY A 125 3.72 -5.03 3.87
CA GLY A 125 4.67 -3.93 3.91
C GLY A 125 6.04 -4.50 4.22
N LEU A 126 7.01 -3.68 4.59
CA LEU A 126 8.33 -4.20 4.87
C LEU A 126 8.51 -4.70 6.30
N PHE A 127 7.70 -4.26 7.24
CA PHE A 127 7.72 -4.70 8.64
C PHE A 127 9.09 -4.68 9.30
N LEU A 128 9.58 -3.50 9.59
CA LEU A 128 10.86 -3.31 10.25
C LEU A 128 10.72 -3.31 11.77
N TYR A 129 11.67 -3.95 12.45
CA TYR A 129 11.73 -4.04 13.91
C TYR A 129 12.65 -3.00 14.53
N GLY A 130 12.45 -2.78 15.84
CA GLY A 130 13.32 -1.93 16.64
C GLY A 130 13.47 -0.54 16.04
N ASN A 131 14.70 -0.13 15.79
CA ASN A 131 15.02 1.16 15.17
C ASN A 131 15.11 1.11 13.63
N ASP A 132 14.92 -0.06 13.02
CA ASP A 132 15.07 -0.22 11.57
C ASP A 132 14.04 0.57 10.77
N TYR A 133 12.88 0.89 11.36
CA TYR A 133 11.93 1.77 10.72
C TYR A 133 12.48 3.20 10.55
N ILE A 134 13.35 3.69 11.46
CA ILE A 134 14.02 4.98 11.33
C ILE A 134 15.00 4.91 10.16
N ASN A 135 15.82 3.86 10.08
CA ASN A 135 16.72 3.62 8.96
C ASN A 135 15.95 3.49 7.64
N GLY A 136 14.81 2.82 7.65
CA GLY A 136 13.90 2.72 6.51
C GLY A 136 13.37 4.09 6.09
N MET A 137 12.99 4.94 7.03
CA MET A 137 12.51 6.30 6.76
C MET A 137 13.63 7.19 6.20
N GLU A 138 14.87 7.02 6.65
CA GLU A 138 16.03 7.70 6.05
C GLU A 138 16.25 7.27 4.59
N LYS A 139 16.01 5.99 4.24
CA LYS A 139 16.06 5.55 2.83
C LYS A 139 14.94 6.18 1.99
N VAL A 140 13.72 6.28 2.54
CA VAL A 140 12.59 6.98 1.89
C VAL A 140 12.94 8.45 1.65
N ASN A 141 13.49 9.12 2.66
CA ASN A 141 13.95 10.51 2.58
C ASN A 141 15.03 10.70 1.51
N ASN A 142 16.06 9.86 1.54
CA ASN A 142 17.17 9.91 0.59
C ASN A 142 16.71 9.65 -0.85
N PHE A 143 15.77 8.74 -1.06
CA PHE A 143 15.16 8.54 -2.38
C PHE A 143 14.46 9.81 -2.86
N TYR A 144 13.66 10.47 -2.03
CA TYR A 144 12.99 11.72 -2.42
C TYR A 144 14.00 12.78 -2.82
N LYS A 145 15.04 13.00 -2.01
CA LYS A 145 16.04 14.04 -2.25
C LYS A 145 16.89 13.78 -3.49
N SER A 146 17.27 12.54 -3.74
CA SER A 146 18.17 12.18 -4.85
C SER A 146 17.46 11.93 -6.17
N SER A 147 16.13 11.84 -6.18
CA SER A 147 15.35 11.49 -7.37
C SER A 147 14.79 12.71 -8.09
N THR A 148 14.57 12.57 -9.40
CA THR A 148 13.81 13.55 -10.19
C THR A 148 12.33 13.53 -9.80
N GLN A 149 11.60 14.60 -10.11
CA GLN A 149 10.16 14.69 -9.84
C GLN A 149 9.37 13.54 -10.46
N ASP A 150 9.70 13.15 -11.70
CA ASP A 150 9.03 12.02 -12.36
C ASP A 150 9.22 10.71 -11.59
N LYS A 151 10.43 10.46 -11.08
CA LYS A 151 10.69 9.25 -10.27
C LYS A 151 9.97 9.29 -8.92
N ARG A 152 9.90 10.46 -8.28
CA ARG A 152 9.14 10.66 -7.03
C ARG A 152 7.67 10.36 -7.26
N ASN A 153 7.06 10.96 -8.28
CA ASN A 153 5.67 10.76 -8.64
C ASN A 153 5.38 9.29 -8.98
N GLN A 154 6.28 8.64 -9.71
CA GLN A 154 6.10 7.25 -10.11
C GLN A 154 6.18 6.29 -8.92
N LEU A 155 7.13 6.49 -8.00
CA LEU A 155 7.22 5.66 -6.79
C LEU A 155 6.06 5.93 -5.84
N PHE A 156 5.67 7.19 -5.64
CA PHE A 156 4.50 7.56 -4.85
C PHE A 156 3.24 6.82 -5.34
N ALA A 157 2.95 6.90 -6.64
CA ALA A 157 1.82 6.22 -7.25
C ALA A 157 1.91 4.68 -7.09
N SER A 158 3.11 4.12 -7.23
CA SER A 158 3.32 2.68 -7.05
C SER A 158 3.06 2.24 -5.61
N ILE A 159 3.55 2.97 -4.60
CA ILE A 159 3.28 2.67 -3.18
C ILE A 159 1.80 2.87 -2.86
N HIS A 160 1.17 3.92 -3.39
CA HIS A 160 -0.25 4.15 -3.21
C HIS A 160 -1.09 2.97 -3.71
N TRP A 161 -0.88 2.54 -4.97
CA TRP A 161 -1.57 1.38 -5.54
C TRP A 161 -1.24 0.07 -4.81
N PHE A 162 0.01 -0.07 -4.35
CA PHE A 162 0.43 -1.23 -3.56
C PHE A 162 -0.38 -1.37 -2.28
N LEU A 163 -0.53 -0.28 -1.52
CA LEU A 163 -1.23 -0.30 -0.24
C LEU A 163 -2.75 -0.34 -0.42
N ILE A 164 -3.31 0.59 -1.20
CA ILE A 164 -4.77 0.68 -1.36
C ILE A 164 -5.35 -0.54 -2.10
N GLY A 165 -4.62 -1.07 -3.06
CA GLY A 165 -5.05 -2.25 -3.82
C GLY A 165 -5.25 -3.49 -2.97
N GLN A 166 -4.53 -3.61 -1.84
CA GLN A 166 -4.70 -4.71 -0.90
C GLN A 166 -6.00 -4.61 -0.09
N THR A 167 -6.63 -3.44 -0.05
CA THR A 167 -7.89 -3.23 0.65
C THR A 167 -9.12 -3.68 -0.16
N TYR A 168 -8.96 -3.94 -1.46
CA TYR A 168 -10.06 -4.36 -2.32
C TYR A 168 -10.58 -5.75 -1.92
N SER A 169 -11.89 -5.93 -2.03
CA SER A 169 -12.55 -7.16 -1.64
C SER A 169 -12.33 -8.27 -2.66
N PHE A 170 -12.36 -7.94 -3.94
CA PHE A 170 -12.24 -8.91 -5.01
C PHE A 170 -10.78 -9.14 -5.42
N GLU A 171 -10.48 -10.39 -5.76
CA GLU A 171 -9.13 -10.80 -6.08
C GLU A 171 -8.63 -10.20 -7.39
N TRP A 172 -9.45 -10.11 -8.40
CA TRP A 172 -9.10 -9.50 -9.68
C TRP A 172 -8.78 -8.01 -9.55
N ASP A 173 -9.46 -7.29 -8.66
CA ASP A 173 -9.16 -5.88 -8.39
C ASP A 173 -7.81 -5.75 -7.68
N ARG A 174 -7.53 -6.63 -6.69
CA ARG A 174 -6.21 -6.70 -6.04
C ARG A 174 -5.12 -7.05 -7.02
N PHE A 175 -5.35 -8.03 -7.89
CA PHE A 175 -4.40 -8.41 -8.93
C PHE A 175 -4.12 -7.24 -9.88
N ASN A 176 -5.16 -6.56 -10.36
CA ASN A 176 -5.00 -5.41 -11.26
C ASN A 176 -4.19 -4.29 -10.60
N ALA A 177 -4.50 -3.96 -9.35
CA ALA A 177 -3.75 -2.97 -8.59
C ALA A 177 -2.26 -3.36 -8.45
N GLN A 178 -1.96 -4.62 -8.13
CA GLN A 178 -0.58 -5.12 -8.05
C GLN A 178 0.12 -5.13 -9.41
N TYR A 179 -0.61 -5.34 -10.49
CA TYR A 179 -0.04 -5.23 -11.83
C TYR A 179 0.32 -3.78 -12.18
N MET A 180 -0.50 -2.81 -11.78
CA MET A 180 -0.18 -1.37 -11.93
C MET A 180 1.08 -0.99 -11.14
N VAL A 181 1.27 -1.58 -9.95
CA VAL A 181 2.52 -1.42 -9.17
C VAL A 181 3.72 -1.91 -9.95
N LEU A 182 3.65 -3.13 -10.50
CA LEU A 182 4.72 -3.72 -11.29
C LEU A 182 5.09 -2.85 -12.49
N ASP A 183 4.09 -2.37 -13.23
CA ASP A 183 4.29 -1.49 -14.38
C ASP A 183 4.90 -0.14 -13.96
N GLY A 184 4.46 0.40 -12.83
CA GLY A 184 5.00 1.62 -12.25
C GLY A 184 6.47 1.48 -11.88
N LEU A 185 6.84 0.38 -11.22
CA LEU A 185 8.22 0.09 -10.84
C LEU A 185 9.11 -0.19 -12.06
N TYR A 186 8.56 -0.82 -13.09
CA TYR A 186 9.27 -1.01 -14.35
C TYR A 186 9.61 0.34 -14.99
N ARG A 187 8.63 1.24 -15.09
CA ARG A 187 8.85 2.59 -15.61
C ARG A 187 9.85 3.38 -14.75
N LEU A 188 9.74 3.30 -13.42
CA LEU A 188 10.68 3.90 -12.47
C LEU A 188 12.13 3.44 -12.71
N SER A 189 12.30 2.17 -13.10
CA SER A 189 13.62 1.59 -13.37
C SER A 189 14.33 2.19 -14.58
N GLY A 190 13.61 2.91 -15.44
CA GLY A 190 14.14 3.48 -16.69
C GLY A 190 14.35 2.45 -17.81
N MET A 191 13.98 1.22 -17.60
CA MET A 191 14.06 0.17 -18.63
C MET A 191 13.00 0.41 -19.71
N LYS A 192 13.32 0.04 -20.95
CA LYS A 192 12.45 0.20 -22.10
C LYS A 192 12.27 -1.16 -22.76
N ASP A 193 11.14 -1.78 -22.52
CA ASP A 193 10.72 -2.98 -23.25
C ASP A 193 9.24 -2.85 -23.58
N ASN A 194 8.87 -3.37 -24.74
CA ASN A 194 7.50 -3.38 -25.22
C ASN A 194 6.72 -4.62 -24.77
N ASN A 195 7.40 -5.64 -24.22
CA ASN A 195 6.78 -6.88 -23.79
C ASN A 195 6.45 -6.85 -22.28
N HIS A 196 5.17 -6.80 -21.96
CA HIS A 196 4.71 -6.84 -20.57
C HIS A 196 5.16 -8.10 -19.80
N ALA A 197 5.29 -9.24 -20.49
CA ALA A 197 5.67 -10.49 -19.85
C ALA A 197 7.13 -10.51 -19.37
N SER A 198 8.02 -9.74 -20.00
CA SER A 198 9.45 -9.68 -19.62
C SER A 198 9.71 -8.76 -18.40
N ARG A 199 8.81 -7.85 -18.08
CA ARG A 199 9.00 -6.84 -17.00
C ARG A 199 9.40 -7.45 -15.65
N PRO A 200 8.72 -8.50 -15.14
CA PRO A 200 9.14 -9.13 -13.88
C PRO A 200 10.54 -9.73 -13.95
N VAL A 201 10.87 -10.33 -15.09
CA VAL A 201 12.20 -10.95 -15.33
C VAL A 201 13.29 -9.90 -15.24
N GLU A 202 13.12 -8.78 -15.93
CA GLU A 202 14.10 -7.70 -15.96
C GLU A 202 14.23 -7.00 -14.61
N LEU A 203 13.12 -6.75 -13.90
CA LEU A 203 13.13 -6.19 -12.56
C LEU A 203 13.84 -7.14 -11.57
N SER A 204 13.53 -8.45 -11.64
CA SER A 204 14.22 -9.48 -10.84
C SER A 204 15.73 -9.44 -11.07
N LYS A 205 16.15 -9.39 -12.32
CA LYS A 205 17.58 -9.32 -12.69
C LYS A 205 18.22 -8.02 -12.19
N LYS A 206 17.56 -6.88 -12.37
CA LYS A 206 18.07 -5.57 -11.96
C LYS A 206 18.29 -5.49 -10.45
N TYR A 207 17.35 -5.99 -9.66
CA TYR A 207 17.36 -5.86 -8.20
C TYR A 207 17.88 -7.11 -7.46
N GLY A 208 18.28 -8.16 -8.19
CA GLY A 208 18.78 -9.40 -7.59
C GLY A 208 17.71 -10.17 -6.80
N ILE A 209 16.43 -10.02 -7.16
CA ILE A 209 15.29 -10.67 -6.53
C ILE A 209 15.00 -11.97 -7.27
N LYS A 210 14.70 -13.06 -6.53
CA LYS A 210 14.33 -14.33 -7.16
C LYS A 210 13.02 -14.20 -7.94
N LEU A 211 13.03 -14.66 -9.20
CA LEU A 211 11.86 -14.65 -10.06
C LEU A 211 10.88 -15.75 -9.66
N PRO A 212 9.60 -15.42 -9.36
CA PRO A 212 8.57 -16.41 -9.09
C PRO A 212 8.25 -17.29 -10.31
N LYS A 213 7.71 -18.50 -10.08
CA LYS A 213 7.38 -19.44 -11.17
C LYS A 213 6.36 -18.87 -12.15
N TRP A 214 5.29 -18.25 -11.63
CA TRP A 214 4.21 -17.65 -12.42
C TRP A 214 4.63 -16.44 -13.27
N ALA A 215 5.80 -15.87 -12.99
CA ALA A 215 6.39 -14.77 -13.76
C ALA A 215 7.44 -15.23 -14.78
N LYS A 216 7.80 -16.52 -14.82
CA LYS A 216 8.74 -17.06 -15.81
C LYS A 216 8.11 -17.02 -17.19
N LEU A 217 8.93 -16.68 -18.19
CA LEU A 217 8.51 -16.74 -19.59
C LEU A 217 8.37 -18.19 -20.04
N ASP A 218 7.43 -18.42 -20.93
CA ASP A 218 7.24 -19.68 -21.64
C ASP A 218 8.42 -19.98 -22.60
N SER A 219 8.38 -21.13 -23.26
CA SER A 219 9.41 -21.54 -24.23
C SER A 219 9.58 -20.59 -25.41
N THR A 220 8.56 -19.76 -25.69
CA THR A 220 8.62 -18.76 -26.78
C THR A 220 9.26 -17.43 -26.31
N GLY A 221 9.45 -17.25 -25.01
CA GLY A 221 9.95 -16.01 -24.42
C GLY A 221 8.96 -14.84 -24.47
N LYS A 222 7.69 -15.08 -24.82
CA LYS A 222 6.71 -14.03 -25.10
C LYS A 222 5.61 -13.91 -24.04
N LYS A 223 5.32 -14.97 -23.29
CA LYS A 223 4.20 -15.03 -22.35
C LYS A 223 4.65 -15.58 -21.00
N SER A 224 3.99 -15.17 -19.95
CA SER A 224 4.05 -15.76 -18.61
C SER A 224 2.62 -15.95 -18.12
N GLU A 225 2.43 -16.74 -17.07
CA GLU A 225 1.12 -16.90 -16.43
C GLU A 225 0.59 -15.54 -15.96
N LEU A 226 1.45 -14.72 -15.34
CA LEU A 226 1.11 -13.35 -14.93
C LEU A 226 0.58 -12.51 -16.12
N SER A 227 1.28 -12.54 -17.25
CA SER A 227 0.87 -11.76 -18.43
C SER A 227 -0.41 -12.28 -19.08
N LYS A 228 -0.67 -13.60 -18.98
CA LYS A 228 -1.91 -14.22 -19.44
C LYS A 228 -3.10 -13.70 -18.59
N HIS A 229 -3.04 -13.78 -17.26
CA HIS A 229 -4.10 -13.29 -16.38
C HIS A 229 -4.37 -11.79 -16.56
N ARG A 230 -3.32 -10.99 -16.76
CA ARG A 230 -3.49 -9.56 -17.07
C ARG A 230 -4.25 -9.35 -18.36
N ASN A 231 -3.90 -10.09 -19.43
CA ASN A 231 -4.58 -9.95 -20.72
C ASN A 231 -6.04 -10.40 -20.65
N GLU A 232 -6.32 -11.51 -19.97
CA GLU A 232 -7.67 -11.96 -19.70
C GLU A 232 -8.50 -10.88 -18.98
N LEU A 233 -7.91 -10.29 -17.93
CA LEU A 233 -8.61 -9.28 -17.13
C LEU A 233 -8.90 -8.00 -17.93
N VAL A 234 -7.92 -7.50 -18.66
CA VAL A 234 -8.02 -6.20 -19.35
C VAL A 234 -8.81 -6.29 -20.67
N HIS A 235 -8.71 -7.41 -21.39
CA HIS A 235 -9.24 -7.52 -22.74
C HIS A 235 -10.45 -8.46 -22.87
N GLU A 236 -10.63 -9.40 -21.94
CA GLU A 236 -11.61 -10.46 -22.08
C GLU A 236 -12.64 -10.49 -20.94
N ALA A 237 -12.55 -9.60 -19.95
CA ALA A 237 -13.35 -9.61 -18.72
C ALA A 237 -13.33 -10.98 -18.02
N LYS A 238 -12.17 -11.65 -18.01
CA LYS A 238 -11.91 -12.92 -17.37
C LYS A 238 -10.80 -12.83 -16.34
N TYR A 239 -10.77 -13.78 -15.41
CA TYR A 239 -9.68 -13.95 -14.49
C TYR A 239 -9.44 -15.44 -14.24
N GLY A 240 -8.21 -15.91 -14.51
CA GLY A 240 -7.88 -17.33 -14.40
C GLY A 240 -8.73 -18.25 -15.28
N GLY A 241 -9.07 -17.80 -16.50
CA GLY A 241 -9.89 -18.53 -17.46
C GLY A 241 -11.41 -18.44 -17.25
N HIS A 242 -11.88 -17.79 -16.18
CA HIS A 242 -13.31 -17.69 -15.85
C HIS A 242 -13.81 -16.24 -16.00
N PRO A 243 -15.09 -16.02 -16.35
CA PRO A 243 -15.70 -14.70 -16.33
C PRO A 243 -15.59 -14.06 -14.95
N ILE A 244 -15.30 -12.75 -14.91
CA ILE A 244 -15.24 -12.00 -13.66
C ILE A 244 -16.56 -12.15 -12.90
N GLY A 245 -16.45 -12.44 -11.60
CA GLY A 245 -17.61 -12.62 -10.71
C GLY A 245 -18.17 -14.04 -10.69
N TYR A 246 -17.67 -14.96 -11.48
CA TYR A 246 -18.24 -16.31 -11.60
C TYR A 246 -17.57 -17.31 -10.64
N SER A 247 -16.26 -17.37 -10.62
CA SER A 247 -15.49 -18.21 -9.70
C SER A 247 -14.08 -17.68 -9.50
N TYR A 248 -13.42 -18.18 -8.45
CA TYR A 248 -11.99 -17.93 -8.24
C TYR A 248 -11.16 -18.99 -8.96
N PRO A 249 -10.00 -18.63 -9.52
CA PRO A 249 -9.10 -19.61 -10.11
C PRO A 249 -8.59 -20.59 -9.05
N SER A 250 -8.39 -21.85 -9.45
CA SER A 250 -7.81 -22.89 -8.59
C SER A 250 -6.38 -22.59 -8.15
N GLU A 251 -5.61 -21.93 -8.99
CA GLU A 251 -4.25 -21.47 -8.69
C GLU A 251 -4.25 -19.97 -8.39
N ASN A 252 -3.82 -19.63 -7.18
CA ASN A 252 -3.82 -18.27 -6.68
C ASN A 252 -2.43 -17.91 -6.15
N TYR A 253 -1.72 -17.08 -6.91
CA TYR A 253 -0.44 -16.54 -6.50
C TYR A 253 -0.50 -15.07 -6.06
N SER A 254 -1.69 -14.53 -5.80
CA SER A 254 -1.86 -13.09 -5.50
C SER A 254 -1.05 -12.66 -4.28
N LEU A 255 -0.93 -13.50 -3.24
CA LEU A 255 -0.10 -13.22 -2.07
C LEU A 255 1.40 -13.22 -2.40
N GLU A 256 1.85 -14.11 -3.27
CA GLU A 256 3.24 -14.11 -3.75
C GLU A 256 3.52 -12.87 -4.61
N PHE A 257 2.54 -12.43 -5.41
CA PHE A 257 2.67 -11.23 -6.23
C PHE A 257 2.81 -9.97 -5.36
N VAL A 258 2.00 -9.84 -4.30
CA VAL A 258 2.15 -8.76 -3.33
C VAL A 258 3.54 -8.81 -2.68
N SER A 259 3.99 -9.99 -2.24
CA SER A 259 5.32 -10.18 -1.66
C SER A 259 6.45 -9.81 -2.63
N PHE A 260 6.30 -10.16 -3.91
CA PHE A 260 7.24 -9.78 -4.96
C PHE A 260 7.31 -8.26 -5.15
N ASN A 261 6.16 -7.59 -5.21
CA ASN A 261 6.11 -6.13 -5.30
C ASN A 261 6.66 -5.44 -4.04
N THR A 262 6.45 -6.01 -2.84
CA THR A 262 7.09 -5.52 -1.61
C THR A 262 8.61 -5.46 -1.75
N LYS A 263 9.20 -6.55 -2.24
CA LYS A 263 10.65 -6.63 -2.48
C LYS A 263 11.12 -5.62 -3.51
N LEU A 264 10.37 -5.44 -4.59
CA LEU A 264 10.70 -4.48 -5.64
C LEU A 264 10.65 -3.03 -5.14
N ILE A 265 9.63 -2.66 -4.35
CA ILE A 265 9.51 -1.32 -3.74
C ILE A 265 10.68 -1.08 -2.78
N ALA A 266 10.98 -2.04 -1.90
CA ALA A 266 12.09 -1.94 -0.96
C ALA A 266 13.43 -1.75 -1.69
N ALA A 267 13.68 -2.54 -2.73
CA ALA A 267 14.88 -2.41 -3.56
C ALA A 267 14.96 -1.08 -4.30
N ALA A 268 13.83 -0.58 -4.82
CA ALA A 268 13.75 0.73 -5.47
C ALA A 268 14.05 1.89 -4.50
N LEU A 269 13.68 1.75 -3.23
CA LEU A 269 14.02 2.70 -2.15
C LEU A 269 15.49 2.57 -1.68
N GLY A 270 16.23 1.58 -2.18
CA GLY A 270 17.60 1.31 -1.71
C GLY A 270 17.66 0.69 -0.32
N ILE A 271 16.58 0.02 0.10
CA ILE A 271 16.55 -0.73 1.36
C ILE A 271 17.14 -2.11 1.11
N ASP A 272 18.30 -2.41 1.70
CA ASP A 272 18.94 -3.72 1.63
C ASP A 272 18.57 -4.55 2.87
N THR A 273 17.87 -5.64 2.64
CA THR A 273 17.46 -6.59 3.68
C THR A 273 17.55 -8.01 3.13
N PRO A 274 17.85 -9.04 3.98
CA PRO A 274 17.85 -10.44 3.56
C PRO A 274 16.53 -10.90 2.94
N TYR A 275 15.42 -10.25 3.29
CA TYR A 275 14.10 -10.52 2.71
C TYR A 275 14.08 -10.39 1.18
N LEU A 276 14.85 -9.49 0.59
CA LEU A 276 14.91 -9.33 -0.87
C LEU A 276 15.34 -10.62 -1.57
N LYS A 277 16.22 -11.40 -0.93
CA LYS A 277 16.78 -12.65 -1.45
C LYS A 277 16.00 -13.89 -1.04
N ALA A 278 15.00 -13.73 -0.15
CA ALA A 278 14.18 -14.84 0.30
C ALA A 278 13.39 -15.47 -0.87
N ASP A 279 13.07 -16.76 -0.72
CA ASP A 279 12.29 -17.50 -1.71
C ASP A 279 10.97 -16.77 -2.02
N PRO A 280 10.50 -16.74 -3.27
CA PRO A 280 9.24 -16.10 -3.63
C PRO A 280 8.02 -16.62 -2.87
N THR A 281 8.03 -17.87 -2.46
CA THR A 281 6.95 -18.47 -1.65
C THR A 281 7.01 -18.06 -0.18
N ASN A 282 8.15 -17.53 0.28
CA ASN A 282 8.28 -17.01 1.64
C ASN A 282 7.59 -15.63 1.73
N ARG A 283 6.45 -15.61 2.39
CA ARG A 283 5.62 -14.42 2.63
C ARG A 283 5.83 -13.80 4.01
N CYS A 284 6.69 -14.40 4.83
CA CYS A 284 7.02 -13.90 6.16
C CYS A 284 7.93 -12.68 6.03
N GLN A 285 7.46 -11.53 6.47
CA GLN A 285 8.17 -10.25 6.42
C GLN A 285 8.72 -9.85 7.80
N TRP A 286 8.40 -10.60 8.82
CA TRP A 286 8.77 -10.29 10.19
C TRP A 286 10.23 -10.65 10.49
N GLY A 287 10.91 -9.77 11.19
CA GLY A 287 12.25 -10.05 11.70
C GLY A 287 13.39 -9.92 10.69
N TRP A 288 13.16 -9.19 9.59
CA TRP A 288 14.21 -8.88 8.63
C TRP A 288 14.84 -7.52 8.92
N ASP A 289 16.11 -7.55 9.31
CA ASP A 289 16.87 -6.33 9.59
C ASP A 289 17.28 -5.61 8.30
N ILE A 290 17.46 -4.29 8.40
CA ILE A 290 18.11 -3.52 7.34
C ILE A 290 19.63 -3.64 7.53
N LYS A 291 20.34 -3.92 6.44
CA LYS A 291 21.79 -3.79 6.42
C LYS A 291 22.14 -2.31 6.36
N THR A 292 22.81 -1.86 7.38
CA THR A 292 23.39 -0.50 7.48
C THR A 292 24.64 -0.38 6.63
#